data_77a7c7f58177ca5515d4a7cf3e9cd023
#
_entry.id   77a7c7f58177ca5515d4a7cf3e9cd023
#
_cell.length_a   1.000
_cell.length_b   1.000
_cell.length_c   1.000
_cell.angle_alpha   90.00
_cell.angle_beta   90.00
_cell.angle_gamma   90.00
#
_symmetry.space_group_name_H-M   'P 1'
#
loop_
_entity.id
_entity.type
_entity.pdbx_description
1 polymer ?
#
loop_
_entity_poly.entity_id
_entity_poly.type
_entity_poly.pdbx_seq_one_letter_code
_entity_poly.pdbx_strand_id
1 'polypeptide(L)'
;MTKLLVVEDDPNQRRLYEQELTDEGYEIRTAPGGKEALAQISQDRPDLVIMDISMPGMDGIEALGKVLGVDNTIPVILNTAFANYKDNFLSWAADAYVVKSSDLSELKETIKKVLKKRSDESVRK
;
A
#
# COMPACT_ATOMS: atom_id res chain seq x y z
N MET A 1 -2.99 -9.01 -15.00
CA MET A 1 -2.63 -7.61 -14.72
C MET A 1 -2.40 -7.44 -13.21
N THR A 2 -1.34 -6.81 -12.83
CA THR A 2 -1.00 -6.61 -11.41
C THR A 2 -2.02 -5.69 -10.75
N LYS A 3 -2.57 -6.12 -9.63
CA LYS A 3 -3.61 -5.38 -8.89
C LYS A 3 -3.00 -4.68 -7.69
N LEU A 4 -3.19 -3.37 -7.62
CA LEU A 4 -2.77 -2.57 -6.47
C LEU A 4 -3.99 -2.03 -5.75
N LEU A 5 -3.99 -2.09 -4.42
CA LEU A 5 -5.01 -1.45 -3.60
C LEU A 5 -4.39 -0.23 -2.93
N VAL A 6 -4.95 0.95 -3.20
CA VAL A 6 -4.50 2.21 -2.60
C VAL A 6 -5.48 2.60 -1.50
N VAL A 7 -5.00 2.67 -0.28
CA VAL A 7 -5.79 3.04 0.90
C VAL A 7 -5.41 4.47 1.28
N GLU A 8 -6.31 5.41 1.01
CA GLU A 8 -6.07 6.83 1.17
C GLU A 8 -7.41 7.53 1.46
N ASP A 9 -7.48 8.29 2.55
CA ASP A 9 -8.73 8.96 2.94
C ASP A 9 -9.00 10.24 2.17
N ASP A 10 -7.96 10.92 1.66
CA ASP A 10 -8.13 12.15 0.89
C ASP A 10 -8.58 11.80 -0.54
N PRO A 11 -9.79 12.21 -0.95
CA PRO A 11 -10.29 11.84 -2.28
C PRO A 11 -9.47 12.43 -3.42
N ASN A 12 -8.84 13.58 -3.24
CA ASN A 12 -7.99 14.18 -4.27
C ASN A 12 -6.70 13.38 -4.46
N GLN A 13 -6.06 12.97 -3.36
CA GLN A 13 -4.87 12.14 -3.42
C GLN A 13 -5.19 10.76 -3.95
N ARG A 14 -6.30 10.18 -3.52
CA ARG A 14 -6.74 8.87 -3.99
C ARG A 14 -6.91 8.87 -5.51
N ARG A 15 -7.53 9.92 -6.06
CA ARG A 15 -7.73 10.06 -7.51
C ARG A 15 -6.40 10.22 -8.24
N LEU A 16 -5.48 10.99 -7.67
CA LEU A 16 -4.15 11.19 -8.25
C LEU A 16 -3.39 9.87 -8.35
N TYR A 17 -3.37 9.11 -7.27
CA TYR A 17 -2.68 7.81 -7.26
C TYR A 17 -3.33 6.85 -8.25
N GLU A 18 -4.65 6.81 -8.29
CA GLU A 18 -5.36 5.95 -9.22
C GLU A 18 -4.97 6.27 -10.66
N GLN A 19 -4.98 7.54 -11.03
CA GLN A 19 -4.65 7.96 -12.39
C GLN A 19 -3.19 7.66 -12.73
N GLU A 20 -2.27 8.07 -11.86
CA GLU A 20 -0.84 7.93 -12.12
C GLU A 20 -0.40 6.47 -12.16
N LEU A 21 -0.94 5.64 -11.30
CA LEU A 21 -0.56 4.23 -11.24
C LEU A 21 -1.25 3.41 -12.33
N THR A 22 -2.45 3.80 -12.73
CA THR A 22 -3.11 3.19 -13.90
C THR A 22 -2.27 3.44 -15.15
N ASP A 23 -1.71 4.64 -15.28
CA ASP A 23 -0.84 4.98 -16.41
C ASP A 23 0.44 4.13 -16.44
N GLU A 24 0.86 3.60 -15.29
CA GLU A 24 2.01 2.69 -15.20
C GLU A 24 1.67 1.24 -15.58
N GLY A 25 0.42 0.96 -15.89
CA GLY A 25 -0.02 -0.35 -16.35
C GLY A 25 -0.63 -1.25 -15.29
N TYR A 26 -0.91 -0.73 -14.10
CA TYR A 26 -1.52 -1.52 -13.02
C TYR A 26 -3.04 -1.42 -13.06
N GLU A 27 -3.70 -2.46 -12.54
CA GLU A 27 -5.12 -2.40 -12.24
C GLU A 27 -5.24 -1.81 -10.82
N ILE A 28 -5.89 -0.66 -10.70
CA ILE A 28 -5.95 0.06 -9.42
C ILE A 28 -7.33 -0.03 -8.81
N ARG A 29 -7.36 -0.38 -7.53
CA ARG A 29 -8.55 -0.28 -6.70
C ARG A 29 -8.22 0.67 -5.56
N THR A 30 -9.22 1.36 -5.05
CA THR A 30 -9.02 2.34 -3.98
C THR A 30 -9.96 2.06 -2.82
N ALA A 31 -9.53 2.44 -1.62
CA ALA A 31 -10.35 2.39 -0.42
C ALA A 31 -10.11 3.65 0.39
N PRO A 32 -11.17 4.25 0.96
CA PRO A 32 -11.01 5.49 1.74
C PRO A 32 -10.49 5.27 3.15
N GLY A 33 -10.40 4.03 3.62
CA GLY A 33 -9.93 3.73 4.96
C GLY A 33 -9.61 2.26 5.14
N GLY A 34 -9.07 1.92 6.31
CA GLY A 34 -8.66 0.57 6.62
C GLY A 34 -9.78 -0.45 6.63
N LYS A 35 -10.96 -0.04 7.08
CA LYS A 35 -12.13 -0.92 7.14
C LYS A 35 -12.56 -1.37 5.76
N GLU A 36 -12.69 -0.42 4.84
CA GLU A 36 -13.05 -0.68 3.46
C GLU A 36 -11.98 -1.48 2.76
N ALA A 37 -10.70 -1.22 3.08
CA ALA A 37 -9.57 -1.97 2.53
C ALA A 37 -9.65 -3.45 2.93
N LEU A 38 -9.92 -3.73 4.20
CA LEU A 38 -10.04 -5.11 4.67
C LEU A 38 -11.18 -5.86 3.98
N ALA A 39 -12.31 -5.19 3.77
CA ALA A 39 -13.44 -5.78 3.07
C ALA A 39 -13.07 -6.13 1.63
N GLN A 40 -12.36 -5.24 0.94
CA GLN A 40 -11.93 -5.48 -0.44
C GLN A 40 -10.92 -6.62 -0.53
N ILE A 41 -9.96 -6.68 0.39
CA ILE A 41 -8.95 -7.73 0.42
C ILE A 41 -9.60 -9.11 0.57
N SER A 42 -10.63 -9.21 1.39
CA SER A 42 -11.37 -10.46 1.58
C SER A 42 -12.10 -10.91 0.33
N GLN A 43 -12.54 -9.97 -0.51
CA GLN A 43 -13.29 -10.28 -1.72
C GLN A 43 -12.39 -10.56 -2.92
N ASP A 44 -11.29 -9.81 -3.02
CA ASP A 44 -10.39 -9.89 -4.17
C ASP A 44 -8.99 -9.49 -3.72
N ARG A 45 -8.13 -10.47 -3.54
CA ARG A 45 -6.77 -10.28 -3.02
C ARG A 45 -5.95 -9.41 -3.97
N PRO A 46 -5.41 -8.25 -3.50
CA PRO A 46 -4.49 -7.47 -4.32
C PRO A 46 -3.10 -8.09 -4.34
N ASP A 47 -2.29 -7.69 -5.31
CA ASP A 47 -0.89 -8.09 -5.37
C ASP A 47 -0.01 -7.24 -4.47
N LEU A 48 -0.48 -6.03 -4.12
CA LEU A 48 0.24 -5.10 -3.26
C LEU A 48 -0.73 -4.06 -2.70
N VAL A 49 -0.50 -3.63 -1.47
CA VAL A 49 -1.29 -2.57 -0.83
C VAL A 49 -0.40 -1.36 -0.58
N ILE A 50 -0.89 -0.17 -0.94
CA ILE A 50 -0.26 1.11 -0.63
C ILE A 50 -1.17 1.80 0.38
N MET A 51 -0.65 2.18 1.53
CA MET A 51 -1.46 2.60 2.66
C MET A 51 -0.87 3.81 3.36
N ASP A 52 -1.71 4.81 3.67
CA ASP A 52 -1.33 5.93 4.52
C ASP A 52 -1.47 5.53 5.99
N ILE A 53 -0.56 5.99 6.84
CA ILE A 53 -0.60 5.75 8.29
C ILE A 53 -1.73 6.56 8.93
N SER A 54 -1.88 7.82 8.53
CA SER A 54 -2.80 8.76 9.18
C SER A 54 -4.15 8.76 8.47
N MET A 55 -5.11 8.04 9.03
CA MET A 55 -6.47 7.96 8.51
C MET A 55 -7.48 8.02 9.66
N PRO A 56 -8.65 8.67 9.45
CA PRO A 56 -9.69 8.70 10.48
C PRO A 56 -10.25 7.31 10.79
N GLY A 57 -10.56 7.08 12.05
CA GLY A 57 -11.20 5.85 12.50
C GLY A 57 -10.25 4.72 12.76
N MET A 58 -9.56 4.26 11.73
CA MET A 58 -8.55 3.23 11.83
C MET A 58 -7.27 3.74 11.17
N ASP A 59 -6.21 3.96 11.94
CA ASP A 59 -4.97 4.46 11.36
C ASP A 59 -4.25 3.37 10.55
N GLY A 60 -3.25 3.79 9.77
CA GLY A 60 -2.55 2.86 8.87
C GLY A 60 -1.75 1.80 9.59
N ILE A 61 -1.22 2.08 10.78
CA ILE A 61 -0.49 1.09 11.55
C ILE A 61 -1.44 -0.02 12.04
N GLU A 62 -2.60 0.37 12.56
CA GLU A 62 -3.63 -0.59 12.97
C GLU A 62 -4.12 -1.41 11.76
N ALA A 63 -4.37 -0.73 10.65
CA ALA A 63 -4.82 -1.39 9.43
C ALA A 63 -3.76 -2.36 8.89
N LEU A 64 -2.48 -1.97 8.96
CA LEU A 64 -1.38 -2.85 8.56
C LEU A 64 -1.41 -4.16 9.36
N GLY A 65 -1.54 -4.06 10.68
CA GLY A 65 -1.62 -5.26 11.52
C GLY A 65 -2.78 -6.16 11.14
N LYS A 66 -3.93 -5.58 10.84
CA LYS A 66 -5.11 -6.36 10.45
C LYS A 66 -4.97 -6.99 9.07
N VAL A 67 -4.38 -6.27 8.12
CA VAL A 67 -4.10 -6.81 6.78
C VAL A 67 -3.18 -8.02 6.89
N LEU A 68 -2.11 -7.91 7.67
CA LEU A 68 -1.17 -9.00 7.85
C LEU A 68 -1.81 -10.19 8.58
N GLY A 69 -2.79 -9.94 9.45
CA GLY A 69 -3.55 -10.99 10.10
C GLY A 69 -4.46 -11.75 9.16
N VAL A 70 -4.94 -11.10 8.10
CA VAL A 70 -5.77 -11.75 7.08
C VAL A 70 -4.90 -12.52 6.09
N ASP A 71 -3.82 -11.89 5.61
CA ASP A 71 -2.91 -12.51 4.66
C ASP A 71 -1.53 -11.84 4.76
N ASN A 72 -0.61 -12.50 5.44
CA ASN A 72 0.74 -11.96 5.64
C ASN A 72 1.63 -12.09 4.41
N THR A 73 1.12 -12.63 3.32
CA THR A 73 1.87 -12.73 2.05
C THR A 73 1.66 -11.52 1.15
N ILE A 74 0.69 -10.65 1.47
CA ILE A 74 0.45 -9.44 0.68
C ILE A 74 1.49 -8.39 1.04
N PRO A 75 2.31 -7.91 0.10
CA PRO A 75 3.26 -6.84 0.38
C PRO A 75 2.53 -5.52 0.62
N VAL A 76 3.02 -4.76 1.60
CA VAL A 76 2.45 -3.46 1.97
C VAL A 76 3.51 -2.38 1.91
N ILE A 77 3.20 -1.29 1.22
CA ILE A 77 4.02 -0.08 1.21
C ILE A 77 3.29 0.99 2.02
N LEU A 78 3.93 1.52 3.04
CA LEU A 78 3.40 2.67 3.76
C LEU A 78 3.81 3.94 3.03
N ASN A 79 2.84 4.76 2.66
CA ASN A 79 3.06 6.01 1.92
C ASN A 79 2.40 7.14 2.71
N THR A 80 3.20 7.93 3.42
CA THR A 80 2.69 8.87 4.41
C THR A 80 3.48 10.18 4.40
N ALA A 81 2.85 11.24 4.90
CA ALA A 81 3.51 12.54 5.08
C ALA A 81 4.46 12.55 6.28
N PHE A 82 4.39 11.53 7.14
CA PHE A 82 5.11 11.52 8.42
C PHE A 82 6.33 10.61 8.37
N ALA A 83 7.53 11.23 8.30
CA ALA A 83 8.79 10.48 8.28
C ALA A 83 9.12 9.84 9.62
N ASN A 84 8.63 10.40 10.74
CA ASN A 84 8.96 9.94 12.08
C ASN A 84 8.36 8.57 12.45
N TYR A 85 7.40 8.08 11.67
CA TYR A 85 6.87 6.73 11.89
C TYR A 85 7.75 5.63 11.30
N LYS A 86 8.78 6.01 10.57
CA LYS A 86 9.68 5.06 9.92
C LYS A 86 10.36 4.11 10.91
N ASP A 87 10.61 4.59 12.13
CA ASP A 87 11.25 3.79 13.18
C ASP A 87 10.24 3.09 14.09
N ASN A 88 8.95 3.20 13.80
CA ASN A 88 7.92 2.52 14.57
C ASN A 88 8.03 1.01 14.34
N PHE A 89 7.96 0.25 15.42
CA PHE A 89 8.06 -1.21 15.38
C PHE A 89 7.11 -1.84 14.35
N LEU A 90 5.85 -1.40 14.32
CA LEU A 90 4.86 -1.97 13.40
C LEU A 90 5.12 -1.57 11.94
N SER A 91 5.77 -0.43 11.71
CA SER A 91 6.13 -0.02 10.35
C SER A 91 7.14 -0.96 9.71
N TRP A 92 7.95 -1.64 10.54
CA TRP A 92 8.92 -2.60 10.03
C TRP A 92 8.26 -3.85 9.42
N ALA A 93 7.00 -4.09 9.74
CA ALA A 93 6.25 -5.19 9.14
C ALA A 93 5.85 -4.89 7.69
N ALA A 94 5.90 -3.63 7.27
CA ALA A 94 5.67 -3.25 5.88
C ALA A 94 6.91 -3.58 5.05
N ASP A 95 6.70 -3.81 3.75
CA ASP A 95 7.81 -4.11 2.84
C ASP A 95 8.60 -2.85 2.49
N ALA A 96 7.98 -1.68 2.55
CA ALA A 96 8.66 -0.42 2.28
C ALA A 96 7.92 0.73 2.94
N TYR A 97 8.62 1.85 3.09
CA TYR A 97 8.10 3.08 3.67
C TYR A 97 8.49 4.24 2.74
N VAL A 98 7.51 4.97 2.24
CA VAL A 98 7.74 6.10 1.35
C VAL A 98 7.12 7.35 1.97
N VAL A 99 7.89 8.43 2.06
CA VAL A 99 7.36 9.71 2.52
C VAL A 99 6.66 10.39 1.35
N LYS A 100 5.44 10.87 1.57
CA LYS A 100 4.64 11.51 0.53
C LYS A 100 5.38 12.70 -0.10
N SER A 101 5.27 12.80 -1.42
CA SER A 101 5.86 13.87 -2.21
C SER A 101 4.92 14.18 -3.37
N SER A 102 5.00 15.40 -3.90
CA SER A 102 4.28 15.76 -5.12
C SER A 102 4.84 15.01 -6.33
N ASP A 103 6.10 14.57 -6.24
CA ASP A 103 6.72 13.73 -7.26
C ASP A 103 6.56 12.27 -6.86
N LEU A 104 5.84 11.50 -7.67
CA LEU A 104 5.53 10.11 -7.39
C LEU A 104 6.59 9.13 -7.89
N SER A 105 7.73 9.61 -8.38
CA SER A 105 8.79 8.76 -8.93
C SER A 105 9.29 7.74 -7.91
N GLU A 106 9.52 8.17 -6.67
CA GLU A 106 9.99 7.27 -5.61
C GLU A 106 8.98 6.17 -5.33
N LEU A 107 7.70 6.54 -5.23
CA LEU A 107 6.64 5.57 -4.99
C LEU A 107 6.57 4.56 -6.13
N LYS A 108 6.60 5.03 -7.37
CA LYS A 108 6.54 4.16 -8.55
C LYS A 108 7.70 3.18 -8.59
N GLU A 109 8.91 3.65 -8.29
CA GLU A 109 10.09 2.79 -8.24
C GLU A 109 10.01 1.77 -7.10
N THR A 110 9.53 2.21 -5.94
CA THR A 110 9.39 1.34 -4.78
C THR A 110 8.41 0.21 -5.06
N ILE A 111 7.29 0.52 -5.72
CA ILE A 111 6.31 -0.49 -6.14
C ILE A 111 6.99 -1.56 -7.01
N LYS A 112 7.75 -1.13 -8.01
CA LYS A 112 8.44 -2.06 -8.91
C LYS A 112 9.44 -2.93 -8.17
N LYS A 113 10.19 -2.36 -7.24
CA LYS A 113 11.16 -3.10 -6.44
C LYS A 113 10.50 -4.14 -5.54
N VAL A 114 9.42 -3.78 -4.87
CA VAL A 114 8.71 -4.69 -3.98
C VAL A 114 8.09 -5.84 -4.76
N LEU A 115 7.45 -5.54 -5.88
CA LEU A 115 6.84 -6.57 -6.73
C LEU A 115 7.88 -7.52 -7.30
N LYS A 116 9.02 -7.00 -7.71
CA LYS A 116 10.12 -7.81 -8.23
C LYS A 116 10.70 -8.72 -7.15
N LYS A 117 10.91 -8.18 -5.96
CA LYS A 117 11.44 -8.95 -4.83
C LYS A 117 10.52 -10.11 -4.47
N ARG A 118 9.21 -9.87 -4.41
CA ARG A 118 8.23 -10.92 -4.11
C ARG A 118 8.19 -11.98 -5.20
N SER A 119 8.28 -11.57 -6.45
CA SER A 119 8.34 -12.49 -7.58
C SER A 119 9.59 -13.36 -7.52
N ASP A 120 10.76 -12.77 -7.23
CA ASP A 120 12.02 -13.49 -7.09
C ASP A 120 11.96 -14.49 -5.93
N GLU A 121 11.37 -14.11 -4.81
CA GLU A 121 11.18 -15.01 -3.66
C GLU A 121 10.30 -16.20 -4.03
N SER A 122 9.23 -15.97 -4.80
CA SER A 122 8.37 -17.05 -5.28
C SER A 122 9.10 -18.04 -6.18
N VAL A 123 9.97 -17.52 -7.04
CA VAL A 123 10.75 -18.37 -7.96
C VAL A 123 11.75 -19.23 -7.21
N ARG A 124 12.27 -18.74 -6.10
CA ARG A 124 13.28 -19.47 -5.31
C ARG A 124 12.70 -20.62 -4.49
N LYS A 125 11.40 -20.64 -4.35
CA LYS A 125 10.72 -21.73 -3.64
C LYS A 125 10.39 -22.84 -4.60
#